data_c37b81b622080830dc6558817b47bfdc
#
_entry.id   c37b81b622080830dc6558817b47bfdc
#
_cell.length_a   1.000
_cell.length_b   1.000
_cell.length_c   1.000
_cell.angle_alpha   90.00
_cell.angle_beta   90.00
_cell.angle_gamma   90.00
#
_symmetry.space_group_name_H-M   'P 1'
#
loop_
_entity.id
_entity.type
_entity.pdbx_description
1 polymer ?
#
loop_
_entity_poly.entity_id
_entity_poly.type
_entity_poly.pdbx_seq_one_letter_code
_entity_poly.pdbx_strand_id
1 'polypeptide(L)'
;MCDCKIDRRALGKLLAGAAGASVVPGAAKAAHVTALAITCIDYRLVDDAVQFFNAKHLTKDYDQVSLAGASLAAVSSKFPSSNAAFWDHVGIAKQLHHIKKLIVVDHRDCGAYKVAFGTAFKGEGAAETTQHKSVMQQVKAQLAKTHPDLTCEFYLMALDGKAERIV
;
A
#
# COMPACT_ATOMS: atom_id res chain seq x y z
N MET A 1 22.02 -1.37 25.69
CA MET A 1 21.88 0.07 25.42
C MET A 1 23.12 0.53 24.69
N CYS A 2 23.06 0.72 23.36
CA CYS A 2 24.16 1.31 22.59
C CYS A 2 23.93 2.82 22.55
N ASP A 3 24.74 3.56 23.29
CA ASP A 3 24.75 5.02 23.32
C ASP A 3 25.62 5.53 22.16
N CYS A 4 24.99 5.77 21.00
CA CYS A 4 25.66 6.29 19.82
C CYS A 4 25.70 7.82 19.90
N LYS A 5 26.68 8.37 20.59
CA LYS A 5 26.94 9.82 20.60
C LYS A 5 27.65 10.24 19.33
N ILE A 6 26.89 10.84 18.40
CA ILE A 6 27.48 11.49 17.23
C ILE A 6 28.11 12.80 17.67
N ASP A 7 29.44 12.88 17.63
CA ASP A 7 30.19 14.10 17.93
C ASP A 7 30.00 15.13 16.80
N ARG A 8 29.22 16.18 17.10
CA ARG A 8 28.92 17.29 16.17
C ARG A 8 30.19 18.08 15.73
N ARG A 9 31.31 17.92 16.41
CA ARG A 9 32.57 18.60 16.06
C ARG A 9 33.37 17.87 14.97
N ALA A 10 33.10 16.58 14.75
CA ALA A 10 33.73 15.81 13.67
C ALA A 10 33.11 16.12 12.29
N LEU A 11 31.85 16.56 12.25
CA LEU A 11 31.14 16.86 10.99
C LEU A 11 31.63 18.15 10.31
N GLY A 12 32.20 19.10 11.09
CA GLY A 12 32.67 20.40 10.58
C GLY A 12 34.00 20.36 9.84
N LYS A 13 34.78 19.29 9.92
CA LYS A 13 36.15 19.22 9.33
C LYS A 13 36.20 18.51 7.96
N LEU A 14 35.10 17.95 7.48
CA LEU A 14 35.02 17.26 6.19
C LEU A 14 34.55 18.14 5.02
N LEU A 15 34.26 19.43 5.26
CA LEU A 15 33.75 20.35 4.24
C LEU A 15 34.76 21.30 3.62
N ALA A 16 36.04 21.18 3.95
CA ALA A 16 37.12 22.04 3.40
C ALA A 16 38.05 21.21 2.51
N GLY A 17 37.65 20.92 1.29
CA GLY A 17 38.57 20.35 0.32
C GLY A 17 37.96 19.49 -0.79
N ALA A 18 37.02 20.02 -1.58
CA ALA A 18 36.74 19.48 -2.90
C ALA A 18 36.19 20.59 -3.79
N ALA A 19 37.08 21.30 -4.45
CA ALA A 19 36.70 22.16 -5.57
C ALA A 19 36.25 21.27 -6.76
N GLY A 20 34.99 21.44 -7.17
CA GLY A 20 34.61 21.34 -8.56
C GLY A 20 34.49 19.99 -9.26
N ALA A 21 33.43 19.28 -9.01
CA ALA A 21 32.71 18.64 -10.10
C ALA A 21 31.23 18.85 -9.79
N SER A 22 30.60 19.81 -10.46
CA SER A 22 29.18 19.91 -10.53
C SER A 22 28.66 18.67 -11.26
N VAL A 23 28.40 17.60 -10.52
CA VAL A 23 27.56 16.52 -11.01
C VAL A 23 26.18 17.13 -11.12
N VAL A 24 25.83 17.63 -12.30
CA VAL A 24 24.44 17.90 -12.65
C VAL A 24 23.73 16.56 -12.45
N PRO A 25 22.80 16.43 -11.50
CA PRO A 25 22.01 15.21 -11.43
C PRO A 25 21.32 15.11 -12.77
N GLY A 26 21.71 14.12 -13.58
CA GLY A 26 20.95 13.81 -14.76
C GLY A 26 19.50 13.66 -14.30
N ALA A 27 18.57 14.36 -14.93
CA ALA A 27 17.16 14.30 -14.59
C ALA A 27 16.78 12.81 -14.51
N ALA A 28 16.55 12.31 -13.31
CA ALA A 28 16.14 10.95 -13.11
C ALA A 28 14.88 10.79 -13.94
N LYS A 29 14.96 9.93 -14.98
CA LYS A 29 13.81 9.66 -15.83
C LYS A 29 12.69 9.20 -14.91
N ALA A 30 11.56 9.93 -14.89
CA ALA A 30 10.44 9.58 -14.04
C ALA A 30 10.13 8.09 -14.24
N ALA A 31 10.26 7.30 -13.18
CA ALA A 31 9.97 5.89 -13.24
C ALA A 31 8.45 5.76 -13.38
N HIS A 32 7.98 5.16 -14.46
CA HIS A 32 6.58 4.82 -14.62
C HIS A 32 6.39 3.42 -14.08
N VAL A 33 5.41 3.25 -13.20
CA VAL A 33 4.93 1.92 -12.78
C VAL A 33 3.43 1.80 -13.05
N THR A 34 2.99 0.59 -13.31
CA THR A 34 1.60 0.33 -13.73
C THR A 34 0.61 0.61 -12.60
N ALA A 35 0.94 0.26 -11.37
CA ALA A 35 -0.03 0.27 -10.27
C ALA A 35 0.57 0.69 -8.92
N LEU A 36 -0.33 1.15 -8.03
CA LEU A 36 -0.12 1.09 -6.59
C LEU A 36 -0.84 -0.14 -6.05
N ALA A 37 -0.11 -1.02 -5.40
CA ALA A 37 -0.61 -2.19 -4.70
C ALA A 37 -0.77 -1.88 -3.21
N ILE A 38 -1.95 -2.11 -2.66
CA ILE A 38 -2.21 -1.97 -1.22
C ILE A 38 -2.63 -3.31 -0.64
N THR A 39 -1.89 -3.80 0.34
CA THR A 39 -2.11 -5.08 1.01
C THR A 39 -2.33 -4.90 2.51
N CYS A 40 -2.77 -5.95 3.20
CA CYS A 40 -2.74 -5.96 4.65
C CYS A 40 -1.31 -6.14 5.18
N ILE A 41 -1.09 -5.71 6.43
CA ILE A 41 0.17 -5.94 7.16
C ILE A 41 0.33 -7.40 7.64
N ASP A 42 -0.64 -8.27 7.42
CA ASP A 42 -0.66 -9.63 7.96
C ASP A 42 0.53 -10.44 7.44
N TYR A 43 1.39 -10.86 8.36
CA TYR A 43 2.62 -11.59 8.05
C TYR A 43 2.40 -12.90 7.31
N ARG A 44 1.22 -13.53 7.48
CA ARG A 44 0.87 -14.82 6.88
C ARG A 44 0.83 -14.77 5.35
N LEU A 45 0.60 -13.58 4.77
CA LEU A 45 0.28 -13.41 3.35
C LEU A 45 1.28 -12.52 2.61
N VAL A 46 2.41 -12.19 3.23
CA VAL A 46 3.42 -11.30 2.60
C VAL A 46 3.96 -11.92 1.31
N ASP A 47 4.39 -13.17 1.37
CA ASP A 47 4.96 -13.87 0.22
C ASP A 47 3.89 -14.19 -0.83
N ASP A 48 2.67 -14.55 -0.40
CA ASP A 48 1.54 -14.82 -1.29
C ASP A 48 1.13 -13.57 -2.06
N ALA A 49 1.15 -12.39 -1.42
CA ALA A 49 0.89 -11.13 -2.10
C ALA A 49 1.93 -10.84 -3.20
N VAL A 50 3.22 -11.08 -2.92
CA VAL A 50 4.29 -10.94 -3.92
C VAL A 50 4.08 -11.91 -5.08
N GLN A 51 3.77 -13.17 -4.80
CA GLN A 51 3.48 -14.18 -5.84
C GLN A 51 2.27 -13.79 -6.67
N PHE A 52 1.20 -13.29 -6.03
CA PHE A 52 0.01 -12.79 -6.72
C PHE A 52 0.34 -11.67 -7.70
N PHE A 53 1.13 -10.64 -7.31
CA PHE A 53 1.52 -9.57 -8.21
C PHE A 53 2.44 -10.05 -9.33
N ASN A 54 3.34 -10.98 -9.05
CA ASN A 54 4.19 -11.61 -10.08
C ASN A 54 3.34 -12.38 -11.11
N ALA A 55 2.34 -13.13 -10.67
CA ALA A 55 1.41 -13.84 -11.54
C ALA A 55 0.54 -12.87 -12.40
N LYS A 56 0.35 -11.64 -11.94
CA LYS A 56 -0.30 -10.56 -12.71
C LYS A 56 0.66 -9.81 -13.64
N HIS A 57 1.89 -10.30 -13.82
CA HIS A 57 2.95 -9.68 -14.63
C HIS A 57 3.35 -8.27 -14.17
N LEU A 58 3.29 -8.01 -12.86
CA LEU A 58 3.64 -6.72 -12.26
C LEU A 58 5.02 -6.74 -11.59
N THR A 59 5.87 -7.74 -11.83
CA THR A 59 7.22 -7.82 -11.24
C THR A 59 8.01 -6.53 -11.50
N LYS A 60 8.37 -5.80 -10.45
CA LYS A 60 9.05 -4.50 -10.50
C LYS A 60 8.26 -3.40 -11.24
N ASP A 61 6.95 -3.53 -11.31
CA ASP A 61 6.06 -2.61 -12.02
C ASP A 61 4.88 -2.15 -11.15
N TYR A 62 5.09 -2.06 -9.84
CA TYR A 62 4.13 -1.49 -8.90
C TYR A 62 4.82 -0.89 -7.67
N ASP A 63 4.23 0.18 -7.14
CA ASP A 63 4.50 0.65 -5.78
C ASP A 63 3.74 -0.20 -4.79
N GLN A 64 4.25 -0.34 -3.55
CA GLN A 64 3.58 -1.13 -2.52
C GLN A 64 3.40 -0.36 -1.22
N VAL A 65 2.20 -0.47 -0.66
CA VAL A 65 1.86 -0.02 0.70
C VAL A 65 1.16 -1.14 1.44
N SER A 66 1.55 -1.38 2.69
CA SER A 66 0.87 -2.32 3.58
C SER A 66 0.22 -1.57 4.74
N LEU A 67 -1.11 -1.70 4.87
CA LEU A 67 -1.91 -1.08 5.91
C LEU A 67 -2.84 -2.12 6.55
N ALA A 68 -3.06 -2.03 7.85
CA ALA A 68 -3.96 -2.95 8.54
C ALA A 68 -5.36 -2.96 7.91
N GLY A 69 -5.79 -4.12 7.38
CA GLY A 69 -7.07 -4.30 6.72
C GLY A 69 -7.13 -3.80 5.27
N ALA A 70 -5.99 -3.40 4.67
CA ALA A 70 -5.90 -2.93 3.29
C ALA A 70 -7.03 -1.95 2.89
N SER A 71 -8.10 -2.40 2.24
CA SER A 71 -9.23 -1.53 1.84
C SER A 71 -9.90 -0.84 3.04
N LEU A 72 -9.96 -1.48 4.19
CA LEU A 72 -10.53 -0.92 5.41
C LEU A 72 -9.78 0.33 5.88
N ALA A 73 -8.47 0.38 5.68
CA ALA A 73 -7.65 1.54 6.01
C ALA A 73 -8.12 2.82 5.29
N ALA A 74 -8.65 2.70 4.08
CA ALA A 74 -9.10 3.84 3.28
C ALA A 74 -10.37 4.54 3.81
N VAL A 75 -11.20 3.85 4.59
CA VAL A 75 -12.56 4.34 4.93
C VAL A 75 -12.93 4.23 6.40
N SER A 76 -12.20 3.47 7.20
CA SER A 76 -12.56 3.22 8.59
C SER A 76 -12.24 4.40 9.49
N SER A 77 -13.24 4.88 10.23
CA SER A 77 -13.05 5.87 11.31
C SER A 77 -12.26 5.34 12.51
N LYS A 78 -12.10 4.01 12.62
CA LYS A 78 -11.27 3.39 13.67
C LYS A 78 -9.77 3.59 13.42
N PHE A 79 -9.37 3.85 12.18
CA PHE A 79 -7.97 3.98 11.78
C PHE A 79 -7.71 5.30 11.04
N PRO A 80 -7.91 6.47 11.67
CA PRO A 80 -7.85 7.76 10.98
C PRO A 80 -6.47 8.07 10.37
N SER A 81 -5.39 7.69 11.06
CA SER A 81 -4.03 7.86 10.52
C SER A 81 -3.75 6.95 9.31
N SER A 82 -4.28 5.72 9.32
CA SER A 82 -4.18 4.82 8.16
C SER A 82 -5.01 5.33 7.00
N ASN A 83 -6.16 5.96 7.27
CA ASN A 83 -6.98 6.59 6.23
C ASN A 83 -6.21 7.73 5.53
N ALA A 84 -5.61 8.63 6.28
CA ALA A 84 -4.77 9.68 5.71
C ALA A 84 -3.61 9.08 4.89
N ALA A 85 -2.87 8.12 5.47
CA ALA A 85 -1.75 7.46 4.79
C ALA A 85 -2.17 6.76 3.49
N PHE A 86 -3.32 6.09 3.47
CA PHE A 86 -3.83 5.44 2.25
C PHE A 86 -3.95 6.44 1.09
N TRP A 87 -4.64 7.55 1.33
CA TRP A 87 -4.91 8.54 0.28
C TRP A 87 -3.69 9.37 -0.07
N ASP A 88 -2.83 9.68 0.90
CA ASP A 88 -1.54 10.34 0.65
C ASP A 88 -0.67 9.51 -0.28
N HIS A 89 -0.56 8.19 -0.06
CA HIS A 89 0.25 7.32 -0.93
C HIS A 89 -0.37 7.15 -2.32
N VAL A 90 -1.70 7.15 -2.46
CA VAL A 90 -2.35 7.19 -3.78
C VAL A 90 -1.95 8.46 -4.54
N GLY A 91 -2.00 9.61 -3.87
CA GLY A 91 -1.59 10.90 -4.45
C GLY A 91 -0.11 10.94 -4.85
N ILE A 92 0.78 10.48 -3.96
CA ILE A 92 2.23 10.45 -4.18
C ILE A 92 2.59 9.52 -5.35
N ALA A 93 2.07 8.28 -5.35
CA ALA A 93 2.35 7.32 -6.42
C ALA A 93 1.87 7.83 -7.80
N LYS A 94 0.71 8.49 -7.82
CA LYS A 94 0.19 9.14 -9.02
C LYS A 94 1.09 10.27 -9.49
N GLN A 95 1.58 11.11 -8.57
CA GLN A 95 2.42 12.27 -8.89
C GLN A 95 3.83 11.86 -9.35
N LEU A 96 4.46 10.91 -8.66
CA LEU A 96 5.86 10.56 -8.89
C LEU A 96 6.03 9.47 -9.94
N HIS A 97 5.16 8.46 -9.94
CA HIS A 97 5.31 7.28 -10.78
C HIS A 97 4.21 7.14 -11.84
N HIS A 98 3.28 8.12 -11.91
CA HIS A 98 2.24 8.19 -12.93
C HIS A 98 1.39 6.93 -13.05
N ILE A 99 1.12 6.27 -11.93
CA ILE A 99 0.29 5.06 -11.88
C ILE A 99 -1.04 5.28 -12.60
N LYS A 100 -1.58 4.21 -13.16
CA LYS A 100 -2.91 4.22 -13.81
C LYS A 100 -3.92 3.32 -13.11
N LYS A 101 -3.45 2.56 -12.12
CA LYS A 101 -4.27 1.55 -11.44
C LYS A 101 -3.98 1.50 -9.95
N LEU A 102 -5.05 1.34 -9.16
CA LEU A 102 -5.00 0.94 -7.76
C LEU A 102 -5.40 -0.53 -7.66
N ILE A 103 -4.58 -1.37 -7.03
CA ILE A 103 -4.90 -2.77 -6.73
C ILE A 103 -4.90 -2.93 -5.23
N VAL A 104 -6.04 -3.31 -4.67
CA VAL A 104 -6.20 -3.52 -3.23
C VAL A 104 -6.48 -4.99 -2.97
N VAL A 105 -5.68 -5.60 -2.10
CA VAL A 105 -5.81 -7.00 -1.73
C VAL A 105 -6.09 -7.09 -0.23
N ASP A 106 -7.35 -7.33 0.09
CA ASP A 106 -7.78 -7.74 1.43
C ASP A 106 -7.53 -9.23 1.61
N HIS A 107 -7.67 -9.73 2.83
CA HIS A 107 -7.56 -11.15 3.07
C HIS A 107 -8.61 -11.63 4.08
N ARG A 108 -8.89 -12.93 4.03
CA ARG A 108 -9.79 -13.60 4.98
C ARG A 108 -9.20 -13.67 6.38
N ASP A 109 -10.05 -13.77 7.39
CA ASP A 109 -9.66 -13.81 8.81
C ASP A 109 -8.81 -12.59 9.22
N CYS A 110 -9.17 -11.42 8.74
CA CYS A 110 -8.41 -10.20 8.97
C CYS A 110 -8.67 -9.62 10.37
N GLY A 111 -7.61 -9.51 11.19
CA GLY A 111 -7.68 -8.96 12.53
C GLY A 111 -8.15 -7.50 12.58
N ALA A 112 -7.82 -6.68 11.56
CA ALA A 112 -8.27 -5.29 11.48
C ALA A 112 -9.79 -5.19 11.30
N TYR A 113 -10.39 -6.07 10.52
CA TYR A 113 -11.84 -6.16 10.37
C TYR A 113 -12.53 -6.55 11.67
N LYS A 114 -11.94 -7.49 12.42
CA LYS A 114 -12.43 -7.83 13.78
C LYS A 114 -12.39 -6.62 14.71
N VAL A 115 -11.32 -5.85 14.70
CA VAL A 115 -11.21 -4.64 15.52
C VAL A 115 -12.24 -3.59 15.11
N ALA A 116 -12.47 -3.40 13.83
CA ALA A 116 -13.38 -2.36 13.32
C ALA A 116 -14.85 -2.69 13.53
N PHE A 117 -15.25 -3.95 13.33
CA PHE A 117 -16.65 -4.37 13.31
C PHE A 117 -17.07 -5.22 14.55
N GLY A 118 -16.13 -5.60 15.41
CA GLY A 118 -16.41 -6.45 16.56
C GLY A 118 -16.72 -7.91 16.23
N THR A 119 -16.58 -8.31 14.95
CA THR A 119 -16.90 -9.66 14.46
C THR A 119 -15.63 -10.35 14.00
N ALA A 120 -15.38 -11.55 14.54
CA ALA A 120 -14.31 -12.43 14.03
C ALA A 120 -14.89 -13.32 12.93
N PHE A 121 -14.35 -13.18 11.75
CA PHE A 121 -14.55 -14.18 10.70
C PHE A 121 -13.50 -15.28 10.87
N LYS A 122 -13.87 -16.52 10.57
CA LYS A 122 -12.97 -17.67 10.67
C LYS A 122 -12.30 -18.02 9.33
N GLY A 123 -12.15 -17.01 8.46
CA GLY A 123 -11.48 -17.16 7.16
C GLY A 123 -12.36 -17.72 6.04
N GLU A 124 -13.63 -18.00 6.30
CA GLU A 124 -14.55 -18.57 5.32
C GLU A 124 -15.96 -17.97 5.46
N GLY A 125 -16.64 -17.88 4.35
CA GLY A 125 -18.07 -17.64 4.34
C GLY A 125 -18.55 -16.37 3.64
N ALA A 126 -19.84 -16.40 3.28
CA ALA A 126 -20.52 -15.33 2.54
C ALA A 126 -20.61 -14.02 3.32
N ALA A 127 -20.75 -14.09 4.63
CA ALA A 127 -20.84 -12.91 5.50
C ALA A 127 -19.54 -12.09 5.49
N GLU A 128 -18.39 -12.75 5.57
CA GLU A 128 -17.08 -12.10 5.48
C GLU A 128 -16.87 -11.47 4.10
N THR A 129 -17.17 -12.23 3.02
CA THR A 129 -17.09 -11.70 1.65
C THR A 129 -17.99 -10.47 1.47
N THR A 130 -19.20 -10.50 2.00
CA THR A 130 -20.14 -9.36 1.95
C THR A 130 -19.59 -8.14 2.68
N GLN A 131 -18.96 -8.32 3.85
CA GLN A 131 -18.36 -7.23 4.61
C GLN A 131 -17.19 -6.60 3.86
N HIS A 132 -16.27 -7.40 3.34
CA HIS A 132 -15.16 -6.92 2.51
C HIS A 132 -15.65 -6.18 1.27
N LYS A 133 -16.61 -6.76 0.54
CA LYS A 133 -17.20 -6.16 -0.65
C LYS A 133 -17.81 -4.79 -0.35
N SER A 134 -18.52 -4.64 0.77
CA SER A 134 -19.11 -3.37 1.20
C SER A 134 -18.03 -2.29 1.41
N VAL A 135 -16.93 -2.64 2.06
CA VAL A 135 -15.78 -1.74 2.27
C VAL A 135 -15.11 -1.37 0.95
N MET A 136 -14.83 -2.36 0.10
CA MET A 136 -14.21 -2.14 -1.23
C MET A 136 -15.06 -1.22 -2.11
N GLN A 137 -16.38 -1.34 -2.05
CA GLN A 137 -17.30 -0.45 -2.77
C GLN A 137 -17.22 1.00 -2.29
N GLN A 138 -17.04 1.22 -0.98
CA GLN A 138 -16.83 2.56 -0.44
C GLN A 138 -15.51 3.16 -0.94
N VAL A 139 -14.42 2.37 -0.93
CA VAL A 139 -13.12 2.81 -1.47
C VAL A 139 -13.25 3.17 -2.96
N LYS A 140 -13.91 2.31 -3.75
CA LYS A 140 -14.14 2.56 -5.18
C LYS A 140 -14.92 3.86 -5.41
N ALA A 141 -15.97 4.09 -4.63
CA ALA A 141 -16.77 5.31 -4.73
C ALA A 141 -15.97 6.57 -4.35
N GLN A 142 -15.10 6.48 -3.34
CA GLN A 142 -14.23 7.58 -2.95
C GLN A 142 -13.14 7.82 -4.00
N LEU A 143 -12.50 6.77 -4.52
CA LEU A 143 -11.50 6.87 -5.58
C LEU A 143 -12.08 7.57 -6.82
N ALA A 144 -13.28 7.19 -7.25
CA ALA A 144 -13.95 7.79 -8.40
C ALA A 144 -14.20 9.29 -8.24
N LYS A 145 -14.35 9.79 -7.00
CA LYS A 145 -14.51 11.22 -6.71
C LYS A 145 -13.19 11.96 -6.65
N THR A 146 -12.15 11.36 -6.06
CA THR A 146 -10.87 12.03 -5.78
C THR A 146 -9.83 11.84 -6.88
N HIS A 147 -9.86 10.69 -7.55
CA HIS A 147 -8.93 10.28 -8.60
C HIS A 147 -9.64 9.58 -9.77
N PRO A 148 -10.53 10.29 -10.49
CA PRO A 148 -11.39 9.68 -11.53
C PRO A 148 -10.63 9.10 -12.73
N ASP A 149 -9.36 9.44 -12.87
CA ASP A 149 -8.45 8.94 -13.91
C ASP A 149 -7.74 7.63 -13.54
N LEU A 150 -7.90 7.14 -12.30
CA LEU A 150 -7.39 5.85 -11.87
C LEU A 150 -8.43 4.74 -12.02
N THR A 151 -8.01 3.63 -12.60
CA THR A 151 -8.78 2.37 -12.52
C THR A 151 -8.52 1.66 -11.20
N CYS A 152 -9.40 0.74 -10.77
CA CYS A 152 -9.16 -0.04 -9.55
C CYS A 152 -9.59 -1.50 -9.72
N GLU A 153 -8.87 -2.35 -9.01
CA GLU A 153 -9.16 -3.78 -8.85
C GLU A 153 -9.12 -4.13 -7.37
N PHE A 154 -10.11 -4.89 -6.89
CA PHE A 154 -10.19 -5.31 -5.50
C PHE A 154 -10.25 -6.83 -5.41
N TYR A 155 -9.42 -7.38 -4.55
CA TYR A 155 -9.27 -8.82 -4.34
C TYR A 155 -9.44 -9.18 -2.88
N LEU A 156 -9.96 -10.37 -2.63
CA LEU A 156 -9.99 -11.03 -1.32
C LEU A 156 -9.14 -12.29 -1.40
N MET A 157 -8.04 -12.31 -0.65
CA MET A 157 -7.10 -13.41 -0.61
C MET A 157 -7.45 -14.39 0.52
N ALA A 158 -7.53 -15.66 0.20
CA ALA A 158 -7.66 -16.71 1.19
C ALA A 158 -6.32 -16.97 1.89
N LEU A 159 -6.36 -17.68 3.03
CA LEU A 159 -5.13 -17.98 3.80
C LEU A 159 -4.19 -18.99 3.10
N ASP A 160 -4.63 -19.57 2.00
CA ASP A 160 -3.80 -20.41 1.10
C ASP A 160 -3.19 -19.62 -0.07
N GLY A 161 -3.28 -18.29 -0.04
CA GLY A 161 -2.72 -17.39 -1.05
C GLY A 161 -3.59 -17.19 -2.30
N LYS A 162 -4.70 -17.93 -2.45
CA LYS A 162 -5.59 -17.75 -3.59
C LYS A 162 -6.42 -16.48 -3.44
N ALA A 163 -6.39 -15.63 -4.46
CA ALA A 163 -7.12 -14.37 -4.47
C ALA A 163 -8.26 -14.39 -5.50
N GLU A 164 -9.46 -14.01 -5.05
CA GLU A 164 -10.63 -13.82 -5.90
C GLU A 164 -10.89 -12.34 -6.13
N ARG A 165 -11.29 -11.94 -7.33
CA ARG A 165 -11.70 -10.57 -7.63
C ARG A 165 -13.12 -10.34 -7.13
N ILE A 166 -13.32 -9.28 -6.33
CA ILE A 166 -14.60 -8.98 -5.68
C ILE A 166 -15.33 -7.81 -6.34
N VAL A 167 -14.58 -6.76 -6.72
CA VAL A 167 -15.12 -5.51 -7.30
C VAL A 167 -14.32 -5.06 -8.51
#